data_2eaaed2a3cbafca87ffb27e3418825cc
#
_entry.id   2eaaed2a3cbafca87ffb27e3418825cc
#
_cell.length_a   1.000
_cell.length_b   1.000
_cell.length_c   1.000
_cell.angle_alpha   90.00
_cell.angle_beta   90.00
_cell.angle_gamma   90.00
#
_symmetry.space_group_name_H-M   'P 1'
#
loop_
_entity.id
_entity.type
_entity.pdbx_description
1 polymer ?
#
loop_
_entity_poly.entity_id
_entity_poly.type
_entity_poly.pdbx_seq_one_letter_code
_entity_poly.pdbx_strand_id
1 'polypeptide(L)'
;MSWQQRIEQALAERRLNAAYRRRQTTEGGNGRQIRLGDRLYLNFSGNDYLGLSQDARVIAAWQQGAQRYGVGSGGSGHVTGFSAAHQALEEQLAAWLGYPRALLFISGYAANQAVLAALMQKGDRILADRLSHASLLEAAAQSPAELRRFQHNQPQALADLLVKPCDGQRLAVTEGVFSMDGDGAPLAELHRLTRAAGAWLMVDDAHGVGVRGEQGRGSCWQQGVHPELLVATFGKAFGVSGAAVLCDEATAEYLLQFARHLIYSTAMPPAQACALQAALACIREGDELRARLQDNIRRFRQGAAPLALTLTDSDTAIQPLLVGDNQRALDLATRLRECGMWVSAIRPPTVPPGGARLRITLTAAHQPQDIDRLLEVLHDVSQ
;
A
#
# COMPACT_ATOMS: atom_id res chain seq x y z
N MET A 1 -3.25 -36.18 13.79
CA MET A 1 -3.54 -34.85 14.40
C MET A 1 -4.88 -34.38 13.86
N SER A 2 -5.84 -34.07 14.74
CA SER A 2 -7.14 -33.52 14.34
C SER A 2 -7.00 -32.06 13.91
N TRP A 3 -8.01 -31.53 13.20
CA TRP A 3 -8.06 -30.10 12.87
C TRP A 3 -7.96 -29.23 14.11
N GLN A 4 -8.66 -29.57 15.18
CA GLN A 4 -8.65 -28.84 16.44
C GLN A 4 -7.24 -28.77 17.03
N GLN A 5 -6.56 -29.92 17.16
CA GLN A 5 -5.19 -30.00 17.67
C GLN A 5 -4.21 -29.15 16.85
N ARG A 6 -4.33 -29.18 15.50
CA ARG A 6 -3.51 -28.40 14.59
C ARG A 6 -3.71 -26.89 14.78
N ILE A 7 -4.97 -26.46 14.95
CA ILE A 7 -5.32 -25.05 15.17
C ILE A 7 -4.79 -24.58 16.53
N GLU A 8 -5.03 -25.35 17.60
CA GLU A 8 -4.58 -25.01 18.95
C GLU A 8 -3.05 -24.89 19.03
N GLN A 9 -2.33 -25.84 18.43
CA GLN A 9 -0.87 -25.80 18.36
C GLN A 9 -0.36 -24.55 17.66
N ALA A 10 -0.90 -24.22 16.48
CA ALA A 10 -0.52 -23.04 15.71
C ALA A 10 -0.80 -21.73 16.49
N LEU A 11 -1.92 -21.66 17.23
CA LEU A 11 -2.26 -20.50 18.06
C LEU A 11 -1.35 -20.39 19.29
N ALA A 12 -1.01 -21.51 19.93
CA ALA A 12 -0.09 -21.55 21.06
C ALA A 12 1.31 -21.07 20.65
N GLU A 13 1.81 -21.54 19.51
CA GLU A 13 3.09 -21.11 18.93
C GLU A 13 3.11 -19.60 18.65
N ARG A 14 2.02 -19.04 18.11
CA ARG A 14 1.90 -17.57 17.90
C ARG A 14 1.96 -16.79 19.20
N ARG A 15 1.36 -17.29 20.29
CA ARG A 15 1.42 -16.65 21.61
C ARG A 15 2.83 -16.72 22.21
N LEU A 16 3.46 -17.90 22.14
CA LEU A 16 4.82 -18.12 22.66
C LEU A 16 5.84 -17.18 22.00
N ASN A 17 5.72 -16.96 20.68
CA ASN A 17 6.64 -16.13 19.91
C ASN A 17 6.28 -14.63 19.90
N ALA A 18 5.37 -14.16 20.77
CA ALA A 18 4.85 -12.79 20.77
C ALA A 18 4.34 -12.32 19.40
N ALA A 19 3.85 -13.27 18.56
CA ALA A 19 3.37 -13.04 17.21
C ALA A 19 1.83 -13.06 17.08
N TYR A 20 1.12 -13.19 18.20
CA TYR A 20 -0.34 -13.23 18.23
C TYR A 20 -0.92 -11.87 17.92
N ARG A 21 -1.86 -11.81 16.96
CA ARG A 21 -2.50 -10.55 16.51
C ARG A 21 -3.90 -10.43 17.10
N ARG A 22 -4.27 -9.22 17.50
CA ARG A 22 -5.62 -8.89 17.96
C ARG A 22 -6.15 -7.69 17.16
N ARG A 23 -7.44 -7.71 16.83
CA ARG A 23 -8.14 -6.55 16.31
C ARG A 23 -8.61 -5.69 17.47
N GLN A 24 -8.52 -4.38 17.32
CA GLN A 24 -9.05 -3.40 18.26
C GLN A 24 -10.24 -2.70 17.60
N THR A 25 -11.34 -2.56 18.31
CA THR A 25 -12.52 -1.85 17.83
C THR A 25 -12.32 -0.36 18.05
N THR A 26 -12.38 0.42 16.98
CA THR A 26 -12.38 1.87 17.03
C THR A 26 -13.81 2.40 16.91
N GLU A 27 -14.14 3.45 17.65
CA GLU A 27 -15.40 4.13 17.57
C GLU A 27 -15.23 5.41 16.76
N GLY A 28 -15.79 5.43 15.57
CA GLY A 28 -15.63 6.50 14.60
C GLY A 28 -14.60 6.21 13.51
N GLY A 29 -14.33 7.22 12.67
CA GLY A 29 -13.44 7.09 11.53
C GLY A 29 -11.97 6.99 11.90
N ASN A 30 -11.17 6.52 10.94
CA ASN A 30 -9.72 6.42 11.07
C ASN A 30 -9.07 7.71 10.54
N GLY A 31 -8.94 8.72 11.39
CA GLY A 31 -8.30 10.00 11.04
C GLY A 31 -7.06 10.28 11.89
N ARG A 32 -6.75 11.57 12.05
CA ARG A 32 -5.67 12.09 12.95
C ARG A 32 -5.77 11.53 14.36
N GLN A 33 -6.99 11.30 14.83
CA GLN A 33 -7.30 10.72 16.12
C GLN A 33 -8.19 9.51 15.95
N ILE A 34 -8.05 8.53 16.84
CA ILE A 34 -8.95 7.39 16.96
C ILE A 34 -9.45 7.26 18.38
N ARG A 35 -10.71 6.82 18.53
CA ARG A 35 -11.34 6.54 19.83
C ARG A 35 -11.47 5.04 20.04
N LEU A 36 -11.03 4.57 21.20
CA LEU A 36 -11.24 3.19 21.66
C LEU A 36 -11.87 3.26 23.06
N GLY A 37 -13.14 2.88 23.16
CA GLY A 37 -13.93 3.13 24.37
C GLY A 37 -13.91 4.62 24.73
N ASP A 38 -13.66 4.94 25.99
CA ASP A 38 -13.65 6.33 26.46
C ASP A 38 -12.33 7.09 26.20
N ARG A 39 -11.33 6.44 25.61
CA ARG A 39 -10.01 7.06 25.36
C ARG A 39 -9.83 7.51 23.92
N LEU A 40 -9.29 8.72 23.78
CA LEU A 40 -8.88 9.28 22.51
C LEU A 40 -7.35 9.18 22.36
N TYR A 41 -6.89 8.78 21.17
CA TYR A 41 -5.47 8.62 20.87
C TYR A 41 -5.09 9.43 19.64
N LEU A 42 -3.91 10.03 19.63
CA LEU A 42 -3.28 10.49 18.39
C LEU A 42 -2.85 9.28 17.58
N ASN A 43 -3.27 9.22 16.32
CA ASN A 43 -3.13 8.04 15.47
C ASN A 43 -1.92 8.13 14.54
N PHE A 44 -0.85 7.47 14.89
CA PHE A 44 0.37 7.35 14.08
C PHE A 44 0.51 5.98 13.40
N SER A 45 -0.61 5.30 13.10
CA SER A 45 -0.64 3.98 12.45
C SER A 45 -1.56 3.90 11.24
N GLY A 46 -2.29 4.97 10.93
CA GLY A 46 -3.15 5.04 9.76
C GLY A 46 -2.36 5.29 8.48
N ASN A 47 -2.91 4.85 7.34
CA ASN A 47 -2.31 5.09 6.02
C ASN A 47 -3.05 6.18 5.22
N ASP A 48 -3.98 6.89 5.81
CA ASP A 48 -4.70 8.02 5.19
C ASP A 48 -3.79 9.26 5.12
N TYR A 49 -2.77 9.19 4.25
CA TYR A 49 -1.66 10.14 4.21
C TYR A 49 -2.06 11.59 4.02
N LEU A 50 -3.16 11.84 3.30
CA LEU A 50 -3.67 13.17 3.03
C LEU A 50 -4.86 13.56 3.91
N GLY A 51 -5.40 12.61 4.71
CA GLY A 51 -6.56 12.84 5.55
C GLY A 51 -7.90 12.84 4.80
N LEU A 52 -7.94 12.30 3.58
CA LEU A 52 -9.10 12.36 2.71
C LEU A 52 -10.27 11.50 3.16
N SER A 53 -10.06 10.51 4.04
CA SER A 53 -11.16 9.71 4.60
C SER A 53 -12.15 10.54 5.41
N GLN A 54 -11.76 11.74 5.83
CA GLN A 54 -12.59 12.70 6.59
C GLN A 54 -12.88 13.98 5.80
N ASP A 55 -12.48 14.06 4.52
CA ASP A 55 -12.74 15.24 3.68
C ASP A 55 -14.25 15.34 3.34
N ALA A 56 -14.83 16.49 3.58
CA ALA A 56 -16.26 16.73 3.39
C ALA A 56 -16.69 16.52 1.92
N ARG A 57 -15.83 16.81 0.94
CA ARG A 57 -16.11 16.63 -0.49
C ARG A 57 -16.20 15.14 -0.84
N VAL A 58 -15.30 14.33 -0.28
CA VAL A 58 -15.29 12.87 -0.48
C VAL A 58 -16.52 12.23 0.16
N ILE A 59 -16.84 12.64 1.40
CA ILE A 59 -18.04 12.16 2.13
C ILE A 59 -19.33 12.55 1.37
N ALA A 60 -19.44 13.80 0.92
CA ALA A 60 -20.59 14.26 0.16
C ALA A 60 -20.77 13.51 -1.17
N ALA A 61 -19.66 13.24 -1.89
CA ALA A 61 -19.71 12.47 -3.13
C ALA A 61 -20.15 11.02 -2.90
N TRP A 62 -19.72 10.40 -1.79
CA TRP A 62 -20.22 9.08 -1.39
C TRP A 62 -21.73 9.10 -1.14
N GLN A 63 -22.22 10.06 -0.36
CA GLN A 63 -23.64 10.21 -0.04
C GLN A 63 -24.49 10.42 -1.29
N GLN A 64 -24.09 11.31 -2.18
CA GLN A 64 -24.77 11.58 -3.45
C GLN A 64 -24.74 10.35 -4.36
N GLY A 65 -23.60 9.65 -4.43
CA GLY A 65 -23.46 8.39 -5.16
C GLY A 65 -24.43 7.32 -4.64
N ALA A 66 -24.53 7.17 -3.32
CA ALA A 66 -25.48 6.23 -2.70
C ALA A 66 -26.94 6.58 -2.98
N GLN A 67 -27.30 7.87 -2.97
CA GLN A 67 -28.65 8.31 -3.33
C GLN A 67 -28.97 8.02 -4.80
N ARG A 68 -28.01 8.16 -5.70
CA ARG A 68 -28.20 7.98 -7.15
C ARG A 68 -28.19 6.51 -7.57
N TYR A 69 -27.28 5.70 -7.05
CA TYR A 69 -27.00 4.34 -7.52
C TYR A 69 -27.40 3.23 -6.54
N GLY A 70 -27.79 3.59 -5.31
CA GLY A 70 -27.93 2.64 -4.22
C GLY A 70 -26.58 2.30 -3.56
N VAL A 71 -26.60 1.31 -2.66
CA VAL A 71 -25.44 0.97 -1.79
C VAL A 71 -24.56 -0.15 -2.31
N GLY A 72 -24.95 -0.82 -3.39
CA GLY A 72 -24.20 -1.95 -3.96
C GLY A 72 -24.28 -1.98 -5.48
N SER A 73 -23.37 -2.73 -6.10
CA SER A 73 -23.27 -2.85 -7.57
C SER A 73 -24.16 -3.96 -8.16
N GLY A 74 -24.66 -4.89 -7.34
CA GLY A 74 -25.58 -5.96 -7.76
C GLY A 74 -24.95 -7.11 -8.55
N GLY A 75 -23.67 -7.03 -8.93
CA GLY A 75 -22.97 -8.07 -9.69
C GLY A 75 -21.52 -7.71 -10.00
N SER A 76 -20.83 -8.58 -10.74
CA SER A 76 -19.52 -8.25 -11.30
C SER A 76 -19.65 -7.23 -12.44
N GLY A 77 -18.54 -6.59 -12.79
CA GLY A 77 -18.48 -5.63 -13.88
C GLY A 77 -18.90 -6.22 -15.24
N HIS A 78 -18.71 -7.52 -15.44
CA HIS A 78 -19.05 -8.21 -16.68
C HIS A 78 -20.56 -8.58 -16.79
N VAL A 79 -21.31 -8.40 -15.72
CA VAL A 79 -22.76 -8.67 -15.69
C VAL A 79 -23.54 -7.36 -15.62
N THR A 80 -23.71 -6.79 -14.41
CA THR A 80 -24.49 -5.56 -14.20
C THR A 80 -23.76 -4.57 -13.27
N GLY A 81 -22.59 -4.92 -12.76
CA GLY A 81 -21.92 -4.15 -11.71
C GLY A 81 -21.10 -2.96 -12.20
N PHE A 82 -20.93 -2.77 -13.53
CA PHE A 82 -20.16 -1.67 -14.10
C PHE A 82 -21.08 -0.52 -14.50
N SER A 83 -21.02 0.58 -13.78
CA SER A 83 -21.83 1.77 -13.98
C SER A 83 -21.04 2.92 -14.62
N ALA A 84 -21.75 3.98 -15.03
CA ALA A 84 -21.13 5.22 -15.51
C ALA A 84 -20.14 5.84 -14.48
N ALA A 85 -20.35 5.63 -13.18
CA ALA A 85 -19.44 6.11 -12.16
C ALA A 85 -18.09 5.35 -12.20
N HIS A 86 -18.10 4.04 -12.45
CA HIS A 86 -16.90 3.23 -12.63
C HIS A 86 -16.14 3.64 -13.89
N GLN A 87 -16.86 3.74 -15.02
CA GLN A 87 -16.27 4.16 -16.30
C GLN A 87 -15.57 5.51 -16.17
N ALA A 88 -16.26 6.50 -15.61
CA ALA A 88 -15.71 7.84 -15.43
C ALA A 88 -14.46 7.83 -14.52
N LEU A 89 -14.44 7.00 -13.48
CA LEU A 89 -13.26 6.85 -12.61
C LEU A 89 -12.09 6.21 -13.37
N GLU A 90 -12.31 5.13 -14.14
CA GLU A 90 -11.27 4.49 -14.96
C GLU A 90 -10.67 5.48 -15.96
N GLU A 91 -11.50 6.22 -16.67
CA GLU A 91 -11.07 7.25 -17.64
C GLU A 91 -10.25 8.36 -16.96
N GLN A 92 -10.69 8.85 -15.80
CA GLN A 92 -9.98 9.89 -15.05
C GLN A 92 -8.63 9.41 -14.50
N LEU A 93 -8.56 8.17 -14.00
CA LEU A 93 -7.32 7.58 -13.50
C LEU A 93 -6.32 7.36 -14.63
N ALA A 94 -6.78 6.81 -15.76
CA ALA A 94 -5.96 6.60 -16.95
C ALA A 94 -5.37 7.92 -17.46
N ALA A 95 -6.21 8.93 -17.63
CA ALA A 95 -5.78 10.27 -18.06
C ALA A 95 -4.80 10.92 -17.08
N TRP A 96 -5.06 10.83 -15.77
CA TRP A 96 -4.20 11.42 -14.73
C TRP A 96 -2.83 10.78 -14.67
N LEU A 97 -2.75 9.44 -14.74
CA LEU A 97 -1.49 8.69 -14.66
C LEU A 97 -0.80 8.48 -16.02
N GLY A 98 -1.44 8.91 -17.11
CA GLY A 98 -0.86 8.87 -18.46
C GLY A 98 -0.88 7.51 -19.13
N TYR A 99 -1.87 6.66 -18.79
CA TYR A 99 -2.05 5.34 -19.40
C TYR A 99 -3.24 5.31 -20.34
N PRO A 100 -3.25 4.41 -21.36
CA PRO A 100 -4.42 4.19 -22.21
C PRO A 100 -5.63 3.69 -21.43
N ARG A 101 -5.43 2.80 -20.47
CA ARG A 101 -6.50 2.15 -19.71
C ARG A 101 -6.21 2.08 -18.22
N ALA A 102 -7.28 2.10 -17.44
CA ALA A 102 -7.30 1.72 -16.03
C ALA A 102 -8.43 0.70 -15.81
N LEU A 103 -8.20 -0.31 -14.98
CA LEU A 103 -9.19 -1.33 -14.61
C LEU A 103 -9.35 -1.34 -13.10
N LEU A 104 -10.59 -1.20 -12.60
CA LEU A 104 -10.90 -1.13 -11.17
C LEU A 104 -10.96 -2.52 -10.51
N PHE A 105 -10.38 -2.63 -9.33
CA PHE A 105 -10.39 -3.81 -8.48
C PHE A 105 -10.88 -3.47 -7.07
N ILE A 106 -11.43 -4.47 -6.37
CA ILE A 106 -11.94 -4.31 -5.00
C ILE A 106 -10.83 -4.03 -3.96
N SER A 107 -9.58 -4.37 -4.26
CA SER A 107 -8.42 -4.10 -3.43
C SER A 107 -7.12 -4.25 -4.22
N GLY A 108 -6.00 -3.68 -3.73
CA GLY A 108 -4.67 -3.91 -4.29
C GLY A 108 -4.25 -5.37 -4.21
N TYR A 109 -4.67 -6.07 -3.16
CA TYR A 109 -4.42 -7.50 -3.04
C TYR A 109 -5.04 -8.29 -4.20
N ALA A 110 -6.32 -8.03 -4.50
CA ALA A 110 -7.03 -8.66 -5.61
C ALA A 110 -6.43 -8.26 -6.98
N ALA A 111 -5.99 -7.01 -7.14
CA ALA A 111 -5.34 -6.52 -8.35
C ALA A 111 -4.02 -7.28 -8.62
N ASN A 112 -3.14 -7.35 -7.62
CA ASN A 112 -1.86 -8.07 -7.74
C ASN A 112 -2.05 -9.56 -8.05
N GLN A 113 -2.99 -10.23 -7.36
CA GLN A 113 -3.32 -11.63 -7.65
C GLN A 113 -3.87 -11.81 -9.04
N ALA A 114 -4.80 -10.97 -9.46
CA ALA A 114 -5.46 -11.08 -10.76
C ALA A 114 -4.47 -10.91 -11.93
N VAL A 115 -3.60 -9.91 -11.84
CA VAL A 115 -2.60 -9.62 -12.88
C VAL A 115 -1.62 -10.78 -13.03
N LEU A 116 -1.01 -11.22 -11.93
CA LEU A 116 -0.03 -12.31 -11.99
C LEU A 116 -0.66 -13.65 -12.40
N ALA A 117 -1.87 -13.94 -11.90
CA ALA A 117 -2.58 -15.17 -12.28
C ALA A 117 -3.06 -15.20 -13.74
N ALA A 118 -3.39 -14.03 -14.31
CA ALA A 118 -3.85 -13.94 -15.69
C ALA A 118 -2.71 -13.95 -16.71
N LEU A 119 -1.61 -13.25 -16.42
CA LEU A 119 -0.52 -13.05 -17.37
C LEU A 119 0.52 -14.18 -17.37
N MET A 120 0.83 -14.73 -16.18
CA MET A 120 1.99 -15.60 -16.03
C MET A 120 1.66 -17.08 -16.33
N GLN A 121 2.51 -17.72 -17.13
CA GLN A 121 2.35 -19.09 -17.59
C GLN A 121 3.54 -19.96 -17.21
N LYS A 122 3.41 -21.27 -17.41
CA LYS A 122 4.52 -22.21 -17.26
C LYS A 122 5.64 -21.88 -18.26
N GLY A 123 6.86 -21.80 -17.77
CA GLY A 123 8.03 -21.40 -18.55
C GLY A 123 8.39 -19.91 -18.40
N ASP A 124 7.44 -19.10 -17.91
CA ASP A 124 7.72 -17.69 -17.57
C ASP A 124 8.46 -17.55 -16.26
N ARG A 125 9.01 -16.36 -16.01
CA ARG A 125 9.73 -16.05 -14.77
C ARG A 125 9.27 -14.73 -14.17
N ILE A 126 8.94 -14.76 -12.87
CA ILE A 126 8.69 -13.57 -12.05
C ILE A 126 9.96 -13.25 -11.26
N LEU A 127 10.46 -12.02 -11.41
CA LEU A 127 11.63 -11.49 -10.73
C LEU A 127 11.15 -10.48 -9.68
N ALA A 128 10.97 -10.91 -8.43
CA ALA A 128 10.40 -10.08 -7.37
C ALA A 128 11.48 -9.48 -6.47
N ASP A 129 11.34 -8.20 -6.11
CA ASP A 129 12.08 -7.66 -4.97
C ASP A 129 11.75 -8.50 -3.73
N ARG A 130 12.77 -8.85 -2.95
CA ARG A 130 12.61 -9.75 -1.79
C ARG A 130 11.71 -9.20 -0.69
N LEU A 131 11.51 -7.87 -0.63
CA LEU A 131 10.65 -7.18 0.33
C LEU A 131 9.30 -6.75 -0.28
N SER A 132 8.99 -7.16 -1.50
CA SER A 132 7.68 -6.90 -2.10
C SER A 132 6.55 -7.37 -1.19
N HIS A 133 5.43 -6.64 -1.25
CA HIS A 133 4.24 -6.90 -0.44
C HIS A 133 3.76 -8.35 -0.55
N ALA A 134 3.19 -8.85 0.53
CA ALA A 134 2.71 -10.23 0.61
C ALA A 134 1.77 -10.62 -0.55
N SER A 135 0.93 -9.69 -1.04
CA SER A 135 0.04 -9.95 -2.18
C SER A 135 0.79 -10.27 -3.48
N LEU A 136 1.91 -9.61 -3.74
CA LEU A 136 2.77 -9.88 -4.90
C LEU A 136 3.50 -11.21 -4.74
N LEU A 137 4.13 -11.43 -3.58
CA LEU A 137 4.90 -12.66 -3.33
C LEU A 137 4.01 -13.90 -3.26
N GLU A 138 2.82 -13.80 -2.68
CA GLU A 138 1.85 -14.91 -2.64
C GLU A 138 1.30 -15.22 -4.04
N ALA A 139 0.89 -14.20 -4.78
CA ALA A 139 0.42 -14.37 -6.15
C ALA A 139 1.52 -14.97 -7.06
N ALA A 140 2.76 -14.51 -6.92
CA ALA A 140 3.89 -15.06 -7.65
C ALA A 140 4.18 -16.52 -7.28
N ALA A 141 4.09 -16.87 -5.99
CA ALA A 141 4.30 -18.25 -5.52
C ALA A 141 3.18 -19.22 -5.95
N GLN A 142 1.96 -18.71 -6.14
CA GLN A 142 0.80 -19.50 -6.63
C GLN A 142 0.74 -19.56 -8.15
N SER A 143 1.49 -18.73 -8.85
CA SER A 143 1.58 -18.72 -10.31
C SER A 143 2.30 -19.98 -10.84
N PRO A 144 1.98 -20.46 -12.07
CA PRO A 144 2.73 -21.52 -12.71
C PRO A 144 4.14 -21.11 -13.16
N ALA A 145 4.48 -19.82 -13.12
CA ALA A 145 5.78 -19.29 -13.48
C ALA A 145 6.85 -19.52 -12.39
N GLU A 146 8.12 -19.49 -12.79
CA GLU A 146 9.23 -19.59 -11.84
C GLU A 146 9.38 -18.28 -11.06
N LEU A 147 9.25 -18.31 -9.73
CA LEU A 147 9.56 -17.16 -8.88
C LEU A 147 11.05 -17.13 -8.51
N ARG A 148 11.72 -16.03 -8.83
CA ARG A 148 13.07 -15.67 -8.35
C ARG A 148 12.99 -14.35 -7.61
N ARG A 149 13.70 -14.24 -6.48
CA ARG A 149 13.79 -12.99 -5.72
C ARG A 149 15.14 -12.36 -5.87
N PHE A 150 15.19 -11.07 -6.19
CA PHE A 150 16.42 -10.29 -6.14
C PHE A 150 16.55 -9.54 -4.82
N GLN A 151 17.78 -9.19 -4.47
CA GLN A 151 18.07 -8.45 -3.24
C GLN A 151 17.43 -7.08 -3.30
N HIS A 152 16.81 -6.69 -2.17
CA HIS A 152 16.03 -5.48 -2.03
C HIS A 152 16.77 -4.24 -2.53
N ASN A 153 16.10 -3.49 -3.41
CA ASN A 153 16.60 -2.25 -4.02
C ASN A 153 18.00 -2.36 -4.63
N GLN A 154 18.39 -3.56 -5.12
CA GLN A 154 19.68 -3.80 -5.78
C GLN A 154 19.48 -4.06 -7.29
N PRO A 155 19.65 -3.03 -8.15
CA PRO A 155 19.49 -3.20 -9.61
C PRO A 155 20.41 -4.25 -10.20
N GLN A 156 21.66 -4.36 -9.70
CA GLN A 156 22.59 -5.38 -10.18
C GLN A 156 22.08 -6.80 -9.91
N ALA A 157 21.45 -7.04 -8.76
CA ALA A 157 20.87 -8.35 -8.45
C ALA A 157 19.70 -8.71 -9.39
N LEU A 158 18.92 -7.71 -9.85
CA LEU A 158 17.92 -7.91 -10.89
C LEU A 158 18.60 -8.20 -12.24
N ALA A 159 19.62 -7.45 -12.62
CA ALA A 159 20.36 -7.65 -13.86
C ALA A 159 20.94 -9.09 -13.97
N ASP A 160 21.53 -9.59 -12.88
CA ASP A 160 22.09 -10.94 -12.78
C ASP A 160 21.02 -12.04 -12.97
N LEU A 161 19.76 -11.76 -12.63
CA LEU A 161 18.63 -12.67 -12.88
C LEU A 161 18.08 -12.54 -14.30
N LEU A 162 18.07 -11.34 -14.86
CA LEU A 162 17.56 -11.06 -16.21
C LEU A 162 18.39 -11.73 -17.30
N VAL A 163 19.70 -11.89 -17.11
CA VAL A 163 20.59 -12.55 -18.10
C VAL A 163 20.48 -14.07 -18.08
N LYS A 164 19.86 -14.67 -17.05
CA LYS A 164 19.71 -16.13 -16.98
C LYS A 164 18.70 -16.62 -18.01
N PRO A 165 18.95 -17.74 -18.69
CA PRO A 165 18.02 -18.30 -19.68
C PRO A 165 16.61 -18.48 -19.09
N CYS A 166 15.61 -18.17 -19.91
CA CYS A 166 14.20 -18.33 -19.59
C CYS A 166 13.48 -18.67 -20.88
N ASP A 167 12.66 -19.73 -20.87
CA ASP A 167 11.96 -20.21 -22.07
C ASP A 167 10.76 -19.30 -22.43
N GLY A 168 10.16 -18.67 -21.44
CA GLY A 168 8.99 -17.80 -21.59
C GLY A 168 9.32 -16.32 -21.34
N GLN A 169 8.29 -15.58 -20.94
CA GLN A 169 8.37 -14.15 -20.65
C GLN A 169 8.95 -13.89 -19.25
N ARG A 170 9.48 -12.69 -19.05
CA ARG A 170 10.01 -12.23 -17.77
C ARG A 170 9.26 -11.01 -17.29
N LEU A 171 8.78 -11.06 -16.05
CA LEU A 171 8.13 -9.95 -15.36
C LEU A 171 8.90 -9.61 -14.09
N ALA A 172 9.48 -8.42 -14.02
CA ALA A 172 10.00 -7.89 -12.76
C ALA A 172 8.85 -7.23 -11.98
N VAL A 173 8.81 -7.45 -10.65
CA VAL A 173 7.83 -6.84 -9.76
C VAL A 173 8.51 -6.16 -8.58
N THR A 174 8.09 -4.94 -8.28
CA THR A 174 8.60 -4.13 -7.17
C THR A 174 7.52 -3.18 -6.65
N GLU A 175 7.83 -2.41 -5.61
CA GLU A 175 6.96 -1.36 -5.08
C GLU A 175 7.54 0.03 -5.38
N GLY A 176 6.69 1.04 -5.50
CA GLY A 176 7.16 2.44 -5.58
C GLY A 176 7.73 2.91 -4.24
N VAL A 177 7.05 2.56 -3.16
CA VAL A 177 7.47 2.77 -1.76
C VAL A 177 7.15 1.51 -0.96
N PHE A 178 8.12 0.97 -0.24
CA PHE A 178 7.95 -0.26 0.55
C PHE A 178 7.24 -0.01 1.87
N SER A 179 6.22 -0.78 2.13
CA SER A 179 5.25 -0.55 3.21
C SER A 179 5.81 -0.65 4.62
N MET A 180 6.90 -1.42 4.83
CA MET A 180 7.48 -1.68 6.15
C MET A 180 8.76 -0.90 6.41
N ASP A 181 9.47 -0.49 5.37
CA ASP A 181 10.76 0.20 5.46
C ASP A 181 10.64 1.70 5.10
N GLY A 182 9.62 2.07 4.32
CA GLY A 182 9.34 3.44 3.91
C GLY A 182 10.29 3.96 2.84
N ASP A 183 11.21 3.15 2.35
CA ASP A 183 12.13 3.50 1.29
C ASP A 183 11.51 3.31 -0.11
N GLY A 184 12.09 3.93 -1.11
CA GLY A 184 11.65 3.87 -2.49
C GLY A 184 12.54 2.98 -3.35
N ALA A 185 11.94 2.30 -4.35
CA ALA A 185 12.73 1.56 -5.33
C ALA A 185 13.45 2.51 -6.32
N PRO A 186 14.63 2.12 -6.82
CA PRO A 186 15.33 2.82 -7.91
C PRO A 186 14.67 2.49 -9.26
N LEU A 187 13.42 2.98 -9.45
CA LEU A 187 12.55 2.57 -10.56
C LEU A 187 13.14 2.88 -11.94
N ALA A 188 13.83 4.02 -12.08
CA ALA A 188 14.45 4.40 -13.34
C ALA A 188 15.48 3.36 -13.80
N GLU A 189 16.32 2.86 -12.89
CA GLU A 189 17.31 1.85 -13.20
C GLU A 189 16.69 0.46 -13.42
N LEU A 190 15.75 0.06 -12.58
CA LEU A 190 15.02 -1.21 -12.75
C LEU A 190 14.30 -1.27 -14.11
N HIS A 191 13.62 -0.19 -14.49
CA HIS A 191 12.92 -0.09 -15.77
C HIS A 191 13.91 -0.12 -16.96
N ARG A 192 15.02 0.58 -16.85
CA ARG A 192 16.08 0.52 -17.89
C ARG A 192 16.60 -0.91 -18.11
N LEU A 193 16.83 -1.65 -17.01
CA LEU A 193 17.31 -3.03 -17.05
C LEU A 193 16.28 -3.99 -17.64
N THR A 194 15.01 -3.88 -17.22
CA THR A 194 13.93 -4.74 -17.73
C THR A 194 13.72 -4.51 -19.23
N ARG A 195 13.65 -3.25 -19.67
CA ARG A 195 13.53 -2.92 -21.11
C ARG A 195 14.70 -3.45 -21.93
N ALA A 196 15.91 -3.28 -21.47
CA ALA A 196 17.12 -3.77 -22.16
C ALA A 196 17.10 -5.31 -22.30
N ALA A 197 16.48 -6.02 -21.37
CA ALA A 197 16.33 -7.47 -21.39
C ALA A 197 15.06 -7.97 -22.10
N GLY A 198 14.21 -7.09 -22.64
CA GLY A 198 12.91 -7.44 -23.21
C GLY A 198 11.93 -8.01 -22.16
N ALA A 199 12.09 -7.62 -20.91
CA ALA A 199 11.21 -8.00 -19.81
C ALA A 199 10.24 -6.85 -19.47
N TRP A 200 9.11 -7.16 -18.87
CA TRP A 200 8.16 -6.18 -18.34
C TRP A 200 8.48 -5.80 -16.89
N LEU A 201 8.06 -4.61 -16.51
CA LEU A 201 8.08 -4.12 -15.12
C LEU A 201 6.65 -3.87 -14.63
N MET A 202 6.32 -4.45 -13.49
CA MET A 202 5.12 -4.16 -12.71
C MET A 202 5.51 -3.41 -11.44
N VAL A 203 4.89 -2.28 -11.18
CA VAL A 203 5.11 -1.48 -9.98
C VAL A 203 3.82 -1.37 -9.18
N ASP A 204 3.83 -1.84 -7.94
CA ASP A 204 2.79 -1.52 -6.96
C ASP A 204 3.17 -0.19 -6.27
N ASP A 205 2.50 0.88 -6.65
CA ASP A 205 2.76 2.22 -6.11
C ASP A 205 1.71 2.64 -5.08
N ALA A 206 1.23 1.68 -4.30
CA ALA A 206 0.20 1.87 -3.28
C ALA A 206 0.53 2.97 -2.26
N HIS A 207 1.80 3.18 -1.96
CA HIS A 207 2.29 4.17 -0.99
C HIS A 207 2.85 5.44 -1.63
N GLY A 208 2.99 5.49 -2.96
CA GLY A 208 3.49 6.65 -3.69
C GLY A 208 2.37 7.46 -4.35
N VAL A 209 1.39 6.77 -4.98
CA VAL A 209 0.27 7.44 -5.64
C VAL A 209 -0.55 8.26 -4.64
N GLY A 210 -0.81 9.52 -4.99
CA GLY A 210 -1.46 10.53 -4.15
C GLY A 210 -0.48 11.43 -3.41
N VAL A 211 0.74 10.96 -3.07
CA VAL A 211 1.68 11.69 -2.20
C VAL A 211 3.01 12.05 -2.87
N ARG A 212 3.45 11.30 -3.88
CA ARG A 212 4.71 11.55 -4.60
C ARG A 212 4.45 12.07 -6.01
N GLY A 213 5.44 12.77 -6.56
CA GLY A 213 5.37 13.33 -7.90
C GLY A 213 4.43 14.53 -8.04
N GLU A 214 4.50 15.18 -9.19
CA GLU A 214 3.62 16.28 -9.55
C GLU A 214 2.15 15.86 -9.51
N GLN A 215 1.29 16.69 -8.90
CA GLN A 215 -0.13 16.40 -8.70
C GLN A 215 -0.39 15.03 -8.00
N GLY A 216 0.59 14.48 -7.27
CA GLY A 216 0.45 13.18 -6.60
C GLY A 216 0.46 11.97 -7.53
N ARG A 217 1.01 12.07 -8.74
CA ARG A 217 1.01 10.99 -9.76
C ARG A 217 1.87 9.77 -9.39
N GLY A 218 2.53 9.78 -8.24
CA GLY A 218 3.23 8.64 -7.68
C GLY A 218 4.72 8.59 -7.97
N SER A 219 5.32 7.49 -7.50
CA SER A 219 6.77 7.25 -7.55
C SER A 219 7.28 7.06 -8.97
N CYS A 220 6.49 6.39 -9.83
CA CYS A 220 6.84 6.19 -11.23
C CYS A 220 6.93 7.53 -11.97
N TRP A 221 5.95 8.40 -11.80
CA TRP A 221 5.96 9.74 -12.37
C TRP A 221 7.16 10.56 -11.88
N GLN A 222 7.43 10.54 -10.57
CA GLN A 222 8.53 11.26 -9.96
C GLN A 222 9.89 10.88 -10.55
N GLN A 223 10.07 9.61 -10.94
CA GLN A 223 11.33 9.09 -11.51
C GLN A 223 11.31 9.05 -13.06
N GLY A 224 10.27 9.59 -13.71
CA GLY A 224 10.15 9.58 -15.17
C GLY A 224 10.02 8.18 -15.77
N VAL A 225 9.39 7.25 -15.05
CA VAL A 225 9.22 5.85 -15.44
C VAL A 225 7.77 5.58 -15.81
N HIS A 226 7.59 4.82 -16.89
CA HIS A 226 6.29 4.34 -17.33
C HIS A 226 6.34 2.80 -17.46
N PRO A 227 6.11 2.06 -16.36
CA PRO A 227 6.14 0.60 -16.40
C PRO A 227 4.96 0.04 -17.20
N GLU A 228 5.07 -1.18 -17.70
CA GLU A 228 4.02 -1.87 -18.45
C GLU A 228 2.76 -2.07 -17.60
N LEU A 229 2.94 -2.23 -16.29
CA LEU A 229 1.87 -2.42 -15.32
C LEU A 229 2.10 -1.53 -14.10
N LEU A 230 1.15 -0.64 -13.81
CA LEU A 230 1.14 0.18 -12.60
C LEU A 230 -0.08 -0.18 -11.76
N VAL A 231 0.11 -0.47 -10.48
CA VAL A 231 -0.97 -0.68 -9.52
C VAL A 231 -1.07 0.53 -8.61
N ALA A 232 -2.23 1.18 -8.61
CA ALA A 232 -2.60 2.25 -7.70
C ALA A 232 -3.65 1.75 -6.71
N THR A 233 -3.52 2.06 -5.42
CA THR A 233 -4.49 1.65 -4.40
C THR A 233 -5.15 2.83 -3.72
N PHE A 234 -6.40 2.65 -3.33
CA PHE A 234 -7.24 3.73 -2.84
C PHE A 234 -7.49 3.68 -1.32
N GLY A 235 -6.91 2.69 -0.65
CA GLY A 235 -7.01 2.54 0.81
C GLY A 235 -5.99 3.37 1.60
N LYS A 236 -5.21 4.24 0.93
CA LYS A 236 -4.15 5.05 1.55
C LYS A 236 -4.37 6.53 1.28
N ALA A 237 -3.59 7.18 0.44
CA ALA A 237 -3.72 8.62 0.16
C ALA A 237 -5.13 9.05 -0.33
N PHE A 238 -5.86 8.17 -1.00
CA PHE A 238 -7.25 8.44 -1.40
C PHE A 238 -8.26 8.39 -0.24
N GLY A 239 -7.91 7.79 0.90
CA GLY A 239 -8.78 7.72 2.08
C GLY A 239 -10.02 6.83 1.93
N VAL A 240 -10.10 5.97 0.89
CA VAL A 240 -11.27 5.13 0.62
C VAL A 240 -10.89 3.64 0.66
N SER A 241 -11.09 2.89 -0.42
CA SER A 241 -10.64 1.51 -0.61
C SER A 241 -10.72 1.13 -2.09
N GLY A 242 -10.16 -0.02 -2.46
CA GLY A 242 -10.08 -0.45 -3.84
C GLY A 242 -8.70 -0.24 -4.45
N ALA A 243 -8.59 -0.52 -5.74
CA ALA A 243 -7.36 -0.34 -6.52
C ALA A 243 -7.68 -0.17 -8.01
N ALA A 244 -6.68 0.25 -8.77
CA ALA A 244 -6.69 0.19 -10.23
C ALA A 244 -5.39 -0.42 -10.73
N VAL A 245 -5.48 -1.16 -11.84
CA VAL A 245 -4.37 -1.56 -12.69
C VAL A 245 -4.38 -0.68 -13.92
N LEU A 246 -3.25 -0.03 -14.19
CA LEU A 246 -3.05 0.83 -15.35
C LEU A 246 -2.09 0.15 -16.32
N CYS A 247 -2.46 0.10 -17.60
CA CYS A 247 -1.72 -0.60 -18.64
C CYS A 247 -2.12 -0.10 -20.04
N ASP A 248 -1.53 -0.72 -21.07
CA ASP A 248 -1.94 -0.48 -22.45
C ASP A 248 -3.30 -1.12 -22.79
N GLU A 249 -3.83 -0.78 -23.98
CA GLU A 249 -5.14 -1.25 -24.45
C GLU A 249 -5.23 -2.78 -24.55
N ALA A 250 -4.22 -3.42 -25.15
CA ALA A 250 -4.25 -4.86 -25.37
C ALA A 250 -4.17 -5.64 -24.05
N THR A 251 -3.35 -5.18 -23.12
CA THR A 251 -3.23 -5.76 -21.79
C THR A 251 -4.54 -5.59 -21.00
N ALA A 252 -5.19 -4.43 -21.09
CA ALA A 252 -6.48 -4.21 -20.44
C ALA A 252 -7.56 -5.15 -21.00
N GLU A 253 -7.66 -5.27 -22.32
CA GLU A 253 -8.59 -6.22 -22.94
C GLU A 253 -8.29 -7.67 -22.53
N TYR A 254 -7.02 -8.05 -22.47
CA TYR A 254 -6.63 -9.37 -21.99
C TYR A 254 -7.07 -9.61 -20.53
N LEU A 255 -6.84 -8.64 -19.64
CA LEU A 255 -7.24 -8.73 -18.24
C LEU A 255 -8.77 -8.82 -18.09
N LEU A 256 -9.53 -8.09 -18.89
CA LEU A 256 -11.00 -8.20 -18.94
C LEU A 256 -11.47 -9.61 -19.31
N GLN A 257 -10.74 -10.35 -20.15
CA GLN A 257 -11.12 -11.71 -20.54
C GLN A 257 -10.63 -12.78 -19.54
N PHE A 258 -9.49 -12.57 -18.84
CA PHE A 258 -8.80 -13.64 -18.11
C PHE A 258 -8.59 -13.37 -16.63
N ALA A 259 -8.70 -12.14 -16.14
CA ALA A 259 -8.50 -11.81 -14.74
C ALA A 259 -9.71 -12.22 -13.88
N ARG A 260 -9.60 -13.36 -13.21
CA ARG A 260 -10.73 -13.98 -12.47
C ARG A 260 -11.34 -13.07 -11.41
N HIS A 261 -10.53 -12.27 -10.70
CA HIS A 261 -11.04 -11.31 -9.72
C HIS A 261 -11.86 -10.18 -10.36
N LEU A 262 -11.62 -9.85 -11.61
CA LEU A 262 -12.41 -8.88 -12.36
C LEU A 262 -13.74 -9.49 -12.83
N ILE A 263 -13.67 -10.74 -13.32
CA ILE A 263 -14.81 -11.45 -13.93
C ILE A 263 -15.81 -11.90 -12.87
N TYR A 264 -15.35 -12.43 -11.73
CA TYR A 264 -16.17 -13.15 -10.76
C TYR A 264 -16.43 -12.40 -9.45
N SER A 265 -15.66 -11.36 -9.13
CA SER A 265 -15.94 -10.56 -7.95
C SER A 265 -17.06 -9.56 -8.21
N THR A 266 -17.94 -9.37 -7.25
CA THR A 266 -18.87 -8.25 -7.24
C THR A 266 -18.07 -6.94 -7.31
N ALA A 267 -18.45 -6.04 -8.22
CA ALA A 267 -17.76 -4.76 -8.38
C ALA A 267 -17.91 -3.88 -7.13
N MET A 268 -16.99 -2.93 -6.96
CA MET A 268 -17.13 -1.96 -5.87
C MET A 268 -18.45 -1.19 -5.99
N PRO A 269 -19.06 -0.72 -4.89
CA PRO A 269 -20.26 0.10 -4.96
C PRO A 269 -20.06 1.34 -5.86
N PRO A 270 -21.04 1.72 -6.71
CA PRO A 270 -20.93 2.94 -7.51
C PRO A 270 -20.72 4.21 -6.67
N ALA A 271 -21.29 4.26 -5.46
CA ALA A 271 -21.06 5.34 -4.50
C ALA A 271 -19.58 5.47 -4.12
N GLN A 272 -18.86 4.36 -4.00
CA GLN A 272 -17.41 4.34 -3.77
C GLN A 272 -16.66 4.94 -4.96
N ALA A 273 -17.05 4.61 -6.20
CA ALA A 273 -16.46 5.20 -7.39
C ALA A 273 -16.67 6.72 -7.45
N CYS A 274 -17.85 7.22 -7.04
CA CYS A 274 -18.11 8.67 -6.91
C CYS A 274 -17.20 9.33 -5.86
N ALA A 275 -17.04 8.70 -4.70
CA ALA A 275 -16.12 9.19 -3.66
C ALA A 275 -14.67 9.22 -4.14
N LEU A 276 -14.23 8.20 -4.89
CA LEU A 276 -12.88 8.12 -5.46
C LEU A 276 -12.63 9.20 -6.51
N GLN A 277 -13.63 9.57 -7.32
CA GLN A 277 -13.52 10.71 -8.25
C GLN A 277 -13.30 12.02 -7.48
N ALA A 278 -14.03 12.24 -6.39
CA ALA A 278 -13.82 13.40 -5.53
C ALA A 278 -12.45 13.38 -4.84
N ALA A 279 -12.02 12.22 -4.34
CA ALA A 279 -10.69 12.06 -3.76
C ALA A 279 -9.58 12.33 -4.78
N LEU A 280 -9.73 11.88 -6.02
CA LEU A 280 -8.80 12.17 -7.11
C LEU A 280 -8.71 13.67 -7.40
N ALA A 281 -9.84 14.38 -7.43
CA ALA A 281 -9.85 15.84 -7.58
C ALA A 281 -9.09 16.51 -6.41
N CYS A 282 -9.36 16.09 -5.16
CA CYS A 282 -8.64 16.58 -3.98
C CYS A 282 -7.13 16.32 -4.06
N ILE A 283 -6.70 15.16 -4.56
CA ILE A 283 -5.29 14.82 -4.73
C ILE A 283 -4.62 15.72 -5.78
N ARG A 284 -5.27 15.90 -6.93
CA ARG A 284 -4.71 16.72 -8.02
C ARG A 284 -4.52 18.19 -7.61
N GLU A 285 -5.43 18.72 -6.82
CA GLU A 285 -5.39 20.08 -6.27
C GLU A 285 -4.61 20.18 -4.95
N GLY A 286 -4.15 19.06 -4.40
CA GLY A 286 -3.69 18.90 -3.02
C GLY A 286 -2.21 19.20 -2.78
N ASP A 287 -1.58 20.16 -3.48
CA ASP A 287 -0.16 20.50 -3.27
C ASP A 287 0.11 20.97 -1.83
N GLU A 288 -0.82 21.72 -1.22
CA GLU A 288 -0.70 22.14 0.17
C GLU A 288 -0.77 20.95 1.15
N LEU A 289 -1.59 19.91 0.86
CA LEU A 289 -1.64 18.71 1.67
C LEU A 289 -0.32 17.95 1.61
N ARG A 290 0.25 17.81 0.42
CA ARG A 290 1.56 17.19 0.22
C ARG A 290 2.67 17.98 0.91
N ALA A 291 2.66 19.31 0.81
CA ALA A 291 3.61 20.18 1.50
C ALA A 291 3.53 19.98 3.02
N ARG A 292 2.33 20.01 3.61
CA ARG A 292 2.14 19.73 5.06
C ARG A 292 2.63 18.35 5.46
N LEU A 293 2.36 17.32 4.65
CA LEU A 293 2.88 15.99 4.90
C LEU A 293 4.42 15.98 4.93
N GLN A 294 5.06 16.62 3.97
CA GLN A 294 6.52 16.71 3.90
C GLN A 294 7.11 17.52 5.07
N ASP A 295 6.44 18.58 5.51
CA ASP A 295 6.84 19.34 6.70
C ASP A 295 6.77 18.47 7.96
N ASN A 296 5.71 17.71 8.12
CA ASN A 296 5.55 16.74 9.22
C ASN A 296 6.64 15.66 9.19
N ILE A 297 6.98 15.14 8.02
CA ILE A 297 8.06 14.16 7.86
C ILE A 297 9.41 14.79 8.27
N ARG A 298 9.73 15.97 7.76
CA ARG A 298 10.98 16.67 8.12
C ARG A 298 11.07 16.96 9.62
N ARG A 299 9.98 17.46 10.22
CA ARG A 299 9.90 17.74 11.66
C ARG A 299 10.15 16.49 12.49
N PHE A 300 9.47 15.38 12.14
CA PHE A 300 9.66 14.11 12.83
C PHE A 300 11.11 13.62 12.72
N ARG A 301 11.67 13.57 11.51
CA ARG A 301 13.04 13.09 11.29
C ARG A 301 14.08 13.90 12.03
N GLN A 302 13.94 15.23 12.04
CA GLN A 302 14.83 16.11 12.79
C GLN A 302 14.74 15.85 14.31
N GLY A 303 13.53 15.74 14.85
CA GLY A 303 13.32 15.48 16.27
C GLY A 303 13.64 14.06 16.71
N ALA A 304 13.58 13.09 15.79
CA ALA A 304 13.89 11.68 16.08
C ALA A 304 15.40 11.37 16.00
N ALA A 305 16.22 12.24 15.44
CA ALA A 305 17.66 12.01 15.30
C ALA A 305 18.40 11.69 16.63
N PRO A 306 18.07 12.32 17.79
CA PRO A 306 18.71 12.01 19.06
C PRO A 306 18.14 10.79 19.78
N LEU A 307 17.11 10.10 19.26
CA LEU A 307 16.51 8.94 19.91
C LEU A 307 17.51 7.76 19.96
N ALA A 308 17.40 6.95 21.01
CA ALA A 308 18.19 5.71 21.17
C ALA A 308 17.79 4.59 20.18
N LEU A 309 16.69 4.78 19.41
CA LEU A 309 16.20 3.84 18.40
C LEU A 309 16.71 4.25 17.01
N THR A 310 17.08 3.26 16.20
CA THR A 310 17.54 3.51 14.83
C THR A 310 16.37 3.83 13.91
N LEU A 311 16.37 5.03 13.33
CA LEU A 311 15.45 5.44 12.28
C LEU A 311 15.93 4.89 10.92
N THR A 312 15.02 4.32 10.13
CA THR A 312 15.33 3.89 8.77
C THR A 312 15.54 5.08 7.82
N ASP A 313 16.19 4.84 6.70
CA ASP A 313 16.34 5.88 5.67
C ASP A 313 15.06 5.95 4.81
N SER A 314 14.08 6.72 5.29
CA SER A 314 12.80 6.95 4.62
C SER A 314 12.50 8.43 4.50
N ASP A 315 12.24 8.90 3.30
CA ASP A 315 11.75 10.24 2.99
C ASP A 315 10.21 10.31 2.85
N THR A 316 9.52 9.21 3.23
CA THR A 316 8.08 9.05 3.04
C THR A 316 7.26 9.24 4.32
N ALA A 317 5.95 9.14 4.21
CA ALA A 317 5.03 9.15 5.36
C ALA A 317 5.28 7.99 6.36
N ILE A 318 5.97 6.95 5.95
CA ILE A 318 6.27 5.76 6.75
C ILE A 318 7.64 5.94 7.40
N GLN A 319 7.69 6.02 8.72
CA GLN A 319 8.89 6.30 9.51
C GLN A 319 9.12 5.18 10.54
N PRO A 320 9.78 4.10 10.15
CA PRO A 320 10.05 2.99 11.07
C PRO A 320 11.19 3.31 12.02
N LEU A 321 11.01 2.95 13.30
CA LEU A 321 12.06 2.91 14.32
C LEU A 321 12.38 1.46 14.62
N LEU A 322 13.60 1.01 14.30
CA LEU A 322 14.05 -0.37 14.50
C LEU A 322 14.23 -0.65 16.00
N VAL A 323 13.64 -1.75 16.47
CA VAL A 323 13.71 -2.21 17.85
C VAL A 323 14.45 -3.55 17.96
N GLY A 324 14.30 -4.42 16.95
CA GLY A 324 14.93 -5.73 16.86
C GLY A 324 14.13 -6.84 17.58
N ASP A 325 13.87 -6.69 18.87
CA ASP A 325 13.16 -7.67 19.69
C ASP A 325 11.64 -7.49 19.64
N ASN A 326 10.89 -8.60 19.55
CA ASN A 326 9.43 -8.60 19.43
C ASN A 326 8.75 -8.09 20.70
N GLN A 327 9.19 -8.55 21.88
CA GLN A 327 8.56 -8.19 23.14
C GLN A 327 8.82 -6.72 23.44
N ARG A 328 10.06 -6.27 23.26
CA ARG A 328 10.43 -4.86 23.43
C ARG A 328 9.61 -3.93 22.53
N ALA A 329 9.35 -4.33 21.28
CA ALA A 329 8.50 -3.54 20.37
C ALA A 329 7.05 -3.45 20.87
N LEU A 330 6.51 -4.54 21.45
CA LEU A 330 5.18 -4.55 22.07
C LEU A 330 5.13 -3.68 23.32
N ASP A 331 6.14 -3.75 24.17
CA ASP A 331 6.21 -2.99 25.42
C ASP A 331 6.29 -1.48 25.12
N LEU A 332 7.12 -1.08 24.16
CA LEU A 332 7.20 0.30 23.69
C LEU A 332 5.86 0.79 23.11
N ALA A 333 5.20 0.00 22.26
CA ALA A 333 3.89 0.35 21.71
C ALA A 333 2.82 0.46 22.81
N THR A 334 2.92 -0.33 23.88
CA THR A 334 2.01 -0.26 25.03
C THR A 334 2.24 1.01 25.83
N ARG A 335 3.49 1.35 26.15
CA ARG A 335 3.85 2.59 26.87
C ARG A 335 3.42 3.83 26.06
N LEU A 336 3.64 3.84 24.74
CA LEU A 336 3.16 4.91 23.86
C LEU A 336 1.64 5.06 23.95
N ARG A 337 0.91 3.96 23.95
CA ARG A 337 -0.56 3.95 24.06
C ARG A 337 -1.03 4.49 25.42
N GLU A 338 -0.35 4.14 26.52
CA GLU A 338 -0.64 4.70 27.85
C GLU A 338 -0.48 6.22 27.88
N CYS A 339 0.45 6.76 27.08
CA CYS A 339 0.65 8.19 26.88
C CYS A 339 -0.27 8.82 25.82
N GLY A 340 -1.25 8.08 25.27
CA GLY A 340 -2.21 8.60 24.29
C GLY A 340 -1.73 8.58 22.84
N MET A 341 -0.62 7.88 22.53
CA MET A 341 -0.06 7.73 21.19
C MET A 341 -0.38 6.34 20.62
N TRP A 342 -1.08 6.27 19.49
CA TRP A 342 -1.38 5.00 18.84
C TRP A 342 -0.31 4.70 17.79
N VAL A 343 0.65 3.84 18.16
CA VAL A 343 1.74 3.39 17.30
C VAL A 343 1.72 1.87 17.21
N SER A 344 1.93 1.32 16.01
CA SER A 344 1.92 -0.11 15.75
C SER A 344 3.30 -0.72 15.88
N ALA A 345 3.42 -1.80 16.68
CA ALA A 345 4.58 -2.68 16.69
C ALA A 345 4.45 -3.71 15.55
N ILE A 346 5.36 -3.67 14.59
CA ILE A 346 5.46 -4.62 13.48
C ILE A 346 6.50 -5.68 13.81
N ARG A 347 6.15 -6.95 13.61
CA ARG A 347 6.95 -8.11 14.02
C ARG A 347 6.90 -9.20 12.94
N PRO A 348 7.79 -10.20 13.00
CA PRO A 348 7.67 -11.37 12.14
C PRO A 348 6.26 -12.02 12.20
N PRO A 349 5.77 -12.59 11.12
CA PRO A 349 6.41 -12.75 9.81
C PRO A 349 6.27 -11.54 8.86
N THR A 350 5.67 -10.42 9.30
CA THR A 350 5.48 -9.22 8.47
C THR A 350 6.82 -8.59 8.10
N VAL A 351 7.80 -8.67 9.00
CA VAL A 351 9.20 -8.30 8.80
C VAL A 351 10.09 -9.49 9.12
N PRO A 352 11.36 -9.53 8.66
CA PRO A 352 12.27 -10.62 8.99
C PRO A 352 12.52 -10.77 10.50
N PRO A 353 12.93 -11.97 10.97
CA PRO A 353 13.40 -12.16 12.33
C PRO A 353 14.49 -11.14 12.72
N GLY A 354 14.39 -10.56 13.92
CA GLY A 354 15.27 -9.48 14.36
C GLY A 354 14.93 -8.10 13.78
N GLY A 355 13.91 -8.00 12.93
CA GLY A 355 13.48 -6.76 12.30
C GLY A 355 12.25 -6.09 12.95
N ALA A 356 11.90 -6.46 14.19
CA ALA A 356 10.79 -5.85 14.91
C ALA A 356 10.98 -4.33 15.03
N ARG A 357 9.92 -3.58 14.83
CA ARG A 357 9.96 -2.11 14.74
C ARG A 357 8.68 -1.45 15.21
N LEU A 358 8.77 -0.19 15.61
CA LEU A 358 7.63 0.69 15.68
C LEU A 358 7.43 1.30 14.28
N ARG A 359 6.27 1.07 13.65
CA ARG A 359 5.95 1.68 12.37
C ARG A 359 5.11 2.93 12.61
N ILE A 360 5.78 4.08 12.58
CA ILE A 360 5.14 5.38 12.70
C ILE A 360 4.70 5.84 11.32
N THR A 361 3.48 6.35 11.21
CA THR A 361 2.95 6.89 9.97
C THR A 361 2.50 8.33 10.18
N LEU A 362 2.98 9.21 9.33
CA LEU A 362 2.64 10.64 9.35
C LEU A 362 1.58 10.94 8.29
N THR A 363 0.74 11.92 8.55
CA THR A 363 -0.29 12.37 7.62
C THR A 363 -0.33 13.89 7.52
N ALA A 364 -0.93 14.42 6.47
CA ALA A 364 -1.18 15.86 6.32
C ALA A 364 -2.17 16.40 7.37
N ALA A 365 -2.95 15.52 8.01
CA ALA A 365 -3.90 15.90 9.06
C ALA A 365 -3.23 16.13 10.42
N HIS A 366 -2.04 15.58 10.66
CA HIS A 366 -1.28 15.84 11.90
C HIS A 366 -0.89 17.30 11.98
N GLN A 367 -1.00 17.85 13.18
CA GLN A 367 -0.51 19.21 13.51
C GLN A 367 0.95 19.12 13.99
N PRO A 368 1.74 20.20 13.86
CA PRO A 368 3.11 20.23 14.38
C PRO A 368 3.22 19.77 15.85
N GLN A 369 2.27 20.19 16.69
CA GLN A 369 2.22 19.85 18.12
C GLN A 369 2.00 18.33 18.37
N ASP A 370 1.32 17.64 17.44
CA ASP A 370 1.16 16.18 17.54
C ASP A 370 2.51 15.49 17.37
N ILE A 371 3.31 15.98 16.42
CA ILE A 371 4.64 15.44 16.13
C ILE A 371 5.57 15.69 17.32
N ASP A 372 5.56 16.92 17.87
CA ASP A 372 6.37 17.27 19.04
C ASP A 372 6.01 16.38 20.24
N ARG A 373 4.71 16.21 20.49
CA ARG A 373 4.23 15.36 21.57
C ARG A 373 4.63 13.90 21.39
N LEU A 374 4.56 13.38 20.13
CA LEU A 374 5.05 12.02 19.84
C LEU A 374 6.54 11.88 20.15
N LEU A 375 7.36 12.87 19.75
CA LEU A 375 8.82 12.88 19.97
C LEU A 375 9.18 12.92 21.46
N GLU A 376 8.51 13.76 22.24
CA GLU A 376 8.66 13.80 23.71
C GLU A 376 8.40 12.40 24.32
N VAL A 377 7.25 11.82 24.00
CA VAL A 377 6.88 10.50 24.53
C VAL A 377 7.84 9.41 24.05
N LEU A 378 8.26 9.43 22.80
CA LEU A 378 9.27 8.49 22.28
C LEU A 378 10.60 8.60 23.04
N HIS A 379 11.05 9.82 23.33
CA HIS A 379 12.26 10.02 24.13
C HIS A 379 12.13 9.39 25.50
N ASP A 380 11.03 9.66 26.20
CA ASP A 380 10.79 9.15 27.56
C ASP A 380 10.64 7.62 27.65
N VAL A 381 10.00 7.00 26.62
CA VAL A 381 9.76 5.55 26.66
C VAL A 381 10.92 4.72 26.08
N SER A 382 11.83 5.32 25.32
CA SER A 382 12.94 4.61 24.67
C SER A 382 14.22 4.57 25.51
N GLN A 383 14.29 5.36 26.59
CA GLN A 383 15.35 5.27 27.60
C GLN A 383 15.17 4.02 28.46
#